data_f1f50d5661cdefebf6d7bbace1675bdf
#
_entry.id   f1f50d5661cdefebf6d7bbace1675bdf
#
_cell.length_a   1.000
_cell.length_b   1.000
_cell.length_c   1.000
_cell.angle_alpha   90.00
_cell.angle_beta   90.00
_cell.angle_gamma   90.00
#
_symmetry.space_group_name_H-M   'P 1'
#
loop_
_entity.id
_entity.type
_entity.pdbx_description
1 polymer ?
#
loop_
_entity_poly.entity_id
_entity_poly.type
_entity_poly.pdbx_seq_one_letter_code
_entity_poly.pdbx_strand_id
1 'polypeptide(L)'
;MPDILVTTRDRIGVVSLNRPEARNAVTLSMWRELAGIFSSLADNDSVRAIVLMSSGTDFCVGADVSEFDKIRENRDQSAQYEVSVDACSAAIANVAKPVIAAISGYCLGGGCHLALACDFRLADHTAKLGIPSAKLSIVYGVNSVQRLLAIVGLANAKRMLYAGERYDAAHALSMGLVDEISDDAVSTALAFAGTLASNAPLSIAGAKFMLNGLSMGEGGLDVAAAQRMIDLAADSEDFREGRRAFAEKRAPRFGGR
;
A
#
# COMPACT_ATOMS: atom_id res chain seq x y z
N MET A 1 -5.15 -22.86 8.03
CA MET A 1 -5.14 -22.21 6.70
C MET A 1 -3.94 -21.27 6.67
N PRO A 2 -3.39 -20.90 5.52
CA PRO A 2 -2.31 -19.89 5.50
C PRO A 2 -2.81 -18.55 6.02
N ASP A 3 -1.91 -17.79 6.67
CA ASP A 3 -2.21 -16.49 7.29
C ASP A 3 -2.34 -15.37 6.25
N ILE A 4 -1.85 -15.61 5.03
CA ILE A 4 -1.98 -14.73 3.88
C ILE A 4 -2.42 -15.54 2.68
N LEU A 5 -3.44 -15.07 1.98
CA LEU A 5 -3.94 -15.68 0.75
C LEU A 5 -3.54 -14.79 -0.44
N VAL A 6 -3.11 -15.44 -1.53
CA VAL A 6 -2.78 -14.75 -2.77
C VAL A 6 -3.54 -15.39 -3.91
N THR A 7 -4.26 -14.57 -4.67
CA THR A 7 -4.95 -14.99 -5.90
C THR A 7 -4.67 -14.00 -7.02
N THR A 8 -4.77 -14.47 -8.27
CA THR A 8 -4.66 -13.59 -9.44
C THR A 8 -5.87 -13.80 -10.33
N ARG A 9 -6.57 -12.71 -10.64
CA ARG A 9 -7.73 -12.71 -11.52
C ARG A 9 -7.78 -11.40 -12.32
N ASP A 10 -8.10 -11.49 -13.60
CA ASP A 10 -8.31 -10.31 -14.47
C ASP A 10 -7.14 -9.29 -14.43
N ARG A 11 -5.91 -9.77 -14.39
CA ARG A 11 -4.66 -8.99 -14.24
C ARG A 11 -4.53 -8.28 -12.87
N ILE A 12 -5.34 -8.64 -11.88
CA ILE A 12 -5.27 -8.11 -10.52
C ILE A 12 -4.71 -9.18 -9.60
N GLY A 13 -3.62 -8.88 -8.91
CA GLY A 13 -3.15 -9.65 -7.76
C GLY A 13 -3.93 -9.26 -6.51
N VAL A 14 -4.55 -10.21 -5.85
CA VAL A 14 -5.25 -9.97 -4.58
C VAL A 14 -4.47 -10.62 -3.46
N VAL A 15 -4.02 -9.82 -2.51
CA VAL A 15 -3.34 -10.25 -1.29
C VAL A 15 -4.30 -10.04 -0.12
N SER A 16 -4.66 -11.10 0.58
CA SER A 16 -5.61 -11.04 1.69
C SER A 16 -4.95 -11.50 2.99
N LEU A 17 -4.95 -10.64 4.01
CA LEU A 17 -4.64 -11.04 5.38
C LEU A 17 -5.74 -11.99 5.86
N ASN A 18 -5.38 -13.14 6.42
CA ASN A 18 -6.32 -14.22 6.68
C ASN A 18 -6.17 -14.79 8.09
N ARG A 19 -6.23 -13.92 9.09
CA ARG A 19 -6.30 -14.26 10.53
C ARG A 19 -7.47 -13.52 11.19
N PRO A 20 -8.72 -13.74 10.74
CA PRO A 20 -9.87 -12.97 11.24
C PRO A 20 -10.12 -13.18 12.74
N GLU A 21 -9.77 -14.33 13.30
CA GLU A 21 -9.84 -14.63 14.74
C GLU A 21 -8.91 -13.73 15.57
N ALA A 22 -7.78 -13.29 15.01
CA ALA A 22 -6.85 -12.32 15.59
C ALA A 22 -7.04 -10.91 15.02
N ARG A 23 -8.18 -10.62 14.37
CA ARG A 23 -8.46 -9.37 13.66
C ARG A 23 -7.33 -8.96 12.71
N ASN A 24 -6.74 -9.94 12.06
CA ASN A 24 -5.63 -9.79 11.12
C ASN A 24 -4.40 -9.09 11.72
N ALA A 25 -4.12 -9.32 13.02
CA ALA A 25 -2.86 -8.91 13.63
C ALA A 25 -1.68 -9.57 12.90
N VAL A 26 -0.64 -8.78 12.59
CA VAL A 26 0.49 -9.19 11.75
C VAL A 26 1.63 -9.71 12.62
N THR A 27 1.98 -10.98 12.45
CA THR A 27 3.13 -11.61 13.09
C THR A 27 4.44 -11.22 12.40
N LEU A 28 5.59 -11.47 13.05
CA LEU A 28 6.90 -11.27 12.41
C LEU A 28 7.06 -12.11 11.13
N SER A 29 6.52 -13.34 11.12
CA SER A 29 6.53 -14.19 9.92
C SER A 29 5.71 -13.58 8.78
N MET A 30 4.55 -13.01 9.07
CA MET A 30 3.70 -12.36 8.07
C MET A 30 4.36 -11.11 7.47
N TRP A 31 5.09 -10.30 8.25
CA TRP A 31 5.85 -9.18 7.70
C TRP A 31 6.82 -9.62 6.62
N ARG A 32 7.56 -10.71 6.89
CA ARG A 32 8.54 -11.29 5.95
C ARG A 32 7.87 -11.93 4.74
N GLU A 33 6.78 -12.65 4.97
CA GLU A 33 6.00 -13.30 3.91
C GLU A 33 5.39 -12.26 2.96
N LEU A 34 4.79 -11.19 3.48
CA LEU A 34 4.27 -10.08 2.68
C LEU A 34 5.35 -9.46 1.79
N ALA A 35 6.55 -9.20 2.32
CA ALA A 35 7.65 -8.69 1.51
C ALA A 35 7.96 -9.61 0.32
N GLY A 36 8.04 -10.93 0.54
CA GLY A 36 8.25 -11.92 -0.51
C GLY A 36 7.11 -11.98 -1.53
N ILE A 37 5.86 -11.90 -1.08
CA ILE A 37 4.67 -11.90 -1.93
C ILE A 37 4.69 -10.68 -2.86
N PHE A 38 4.92 -9.46 -2.33
CA PHE A 38 4.96 -8.26 -3.16
C PHE A 38 6.13 -8.27 -4.14
N SER A 39 7.29 -8.82 -3.76
CA SER A 39 8.41 -9.05 -4.69
C SER A 39 8.02 -10.01 -5.82
N SER A 40 7.36 -11.12 -5.50
CA SER A 40 6.90 -12.07 -6.52
C SER A 40 5.83 -11.47 -7.45
N LEU A 41 4.93 -10.64 -6.90
CA LEU A 41 3.93 -9.94 -7.70
C LEU A 41 4.55 -8.84 -8.57
N ALA A 42 5.67 -8.25 -8.15
CA ALA A 42 6.43 -7.29 -8.98
C ALA A 42 6.91 -7.94 -10.29
N ASP A 43 7.42 -9.18 -10.20
CA ASP A 43 7.98 -9.92 -11.32
C ASP A 43 6.93 -10.68 -12.16
N ASN A 44 5.66 -10.70 -11.73
CA ASN A 44 4.60 -11.43 -12.41
C ASN A 44 3.95 -10.57 -13.51
N ASP A 45 4.32 -10.80 -14.77
CA ASP A 45 3.79 -10.06 -15.93
C ASP A 45 2.28 -10.20 -16.15
N SER A 46 1.64 -11.22 -15.59
CA SER A 46 0.19 -11.37 -15.64
C SER A 46 -0.56 -10.43 -14.72
N VAL A 47 0.14 -9.78 -13.76
CA VAL A 47 -0.43 -8.82 -12.79
C VAL A 47 -0.12 -7.39 -13.22
N ARG A 48 -1.14 -6.54 -13.22
CA ARG A 48 -1.05 -5.11 -13.59
C ARG A 48 -1.43 -4.16 -12.46
N ALA A 49 -2.20 -4.64 -11.49
CA ALA A 49 -2.57 -3.92 -10.27
C ALA A 49 -2.66 -4.91 -9.12
N ILE A 50 -2.52 -4.42 -7.88
CA ILE A 50 -2.57 -5.25 -6.68
C ILE A 50 -3.60 -4.64 -5.72
N VAL A 51 -4.43 -5.51 -5.11
CA VAL A 51 -5.33 -5.14 -4.02
C VAL A 51 -4.86 -5.85 -2.77
N LEU A 52 -4.57 -5.08 -1.72
CA LEU A 52 -4.34 -5.57 -0.36
C LEU A 52 -5.63 -5.43 0.43
N MET A 53 -6.16 -6.55 0.87
CA MET A 53 -7.40 -6.63 1.64
C MET A 53 -7.26 -7.59 2.82
N SER A 54 -8.34 -7.92 3.47
CA SER A 54 -8.37 -8.86 4.58
C SER A 54 -9.63 -9.72 4.57
N SER A 55 -9.57 -10.87 5.22
CA SER A 55 -10.74 -11.67 5.56
C SER A 55 -11.37 -11.18 6.87
N GLY A 56 -12.66 -11.44 7.05
CA GLY A 56 -13.41 -11.02 8.24
C GLY A 56 -13.82 -9.55 8.19
N THR A 57 -14.01 -8.95 9.37
CA THR A 57 -14.60 -7.62 9.53
C THR A 57 -13.58 -6.49 9.68
N ASP A 58 -12.34 -6.83 10.02
CA ASP A 58 -11.29 -5.86 10.29
C ASP A 58 -10.16 -5.99 9.26
N PHE A 59 -9.67 -4.85 8.77
CA PHE A 59 -8.52 -4.85 7.88
C PHE A 59 -7.28 -5.40 8.59
N CYS A 60 -6.84 -4.74 9.67
CA CYS A 60 -5.71 -5.16 10.48
C CYS A 60 -5.60 -4.32 11.76
N VAL A 61 -5.55 -4.94 12.92
CA VAL A 61 -5.41 -4.22 14.20
C VAL A 61 -3.96 -3.89 14.57
N GLY A 62 -3.00 -4.23 13.71
CA GLY A 62 -1.59 -3.91 13.90
C GLY A 62 -0.70 -5.12 14.10
N ALA A 63 0.46 -4.91 14.69
CA ALA A 63 1.38 -5.98 15.04
C ALA A 63 0.75 -6.93 16.07
N ASP A 64 1.06 -8.22 15.97
CA ASP A 64 0.66 -9.21 16.97
C ASP A 64 1.50 -9.03 18.23
N VAL A 65 0.96 -8.28 19.19
CA VAL A 65 1.65 -7.97 20.44
C VAL A 65 1.90 -9.19 21.32
N SER A 66 1.23 -10.32 21.08
CA SER A 66 1.47 -11.56 21.81
C SER A 66 2.86 -12.18 21.55
N GLU A 67 3.52 -11.74 20.46
CA GLU A 67 4.90 -12.15 20.16
C GLU A 67 5.96 -11.25 20.81
N PHE A 68 5.59 -10.04 21.31
CA PHE A 68 6.55 -9.00 21.68
C PHE A 68 7.54 -9.42 22.76
N ASP A 69 7.12 -10.20 23.74
CA ASP A 69 8.00 -10.72 24.79
C ASP A 69 9.12 -11.60 24.24
N LYS A 70 8.96 -12.14 23.01
CA LYS A 70 9.94 -13.02 22.36
C LYS A 70 10.77 -12.30 21.30
N ILE A 71 10.17 -11.33 20.60
CA ILE A 71 10.77 -10.73 19.39
C ILE A 71 11.10 -9.24 19.55
N ARG A 72 10.69 -8.60 20.66
CA ARG A 72 10.93 -7.18 20.98
C ARG A 72 11.28 -6.96 22.45
N GLU A 73 11.82 -7.95 23.13
CA GLU A 73 12.19 -7.88 24.56
C GLU A 73 13.30 -6.85 24.82
N ASN A 74 14.17 -6.63 23.84
CA ASN A 74 15.31 -5.72 23.95
C ASN A 74 15.48 -4.88 22.68
N ARG A 75 16.45 -3.94 22.75
CA ARG A 75 16.75 -3.00 21.67
C ARG A 75 17.12 -3.71 20.36
N ASP A 76 17.97 -4.76 20.42
CA ASP A 76 18.48 -5.41 19.22
C ASP A 76 17.37 -6.21 18.52
N GLN A 77 16.55 -6.92 19.26
CA GLN A 77 15.37 -7.59 18.74
C GLN A 77 14.37 -6.59 18.14
N SER A 78 14.13 -5.47 18.82
CA SER A 78 13.26 -4.41 18.29
C SER A 78 13.80 -3.83 16.99
N ALA A 79 15.12 -3.63 16.86
CA ALA A 79 15.75 -3.17 15.62
C ALA A 79 15.57 -4.20 14.48
N GLN A 80 15.74 -5.50 14.76
CA GLN A 80 15.54 -6.56 13.76
C GLN A 80 14.07 -6.67 13.33
N TYR A 81 13.12 -6.47 14.26
CA TYR A 81 11.71 -6.41 13.95
C TYR A 81 11.40 -5.27 12.99
N GLU A 82 11.88 -4.05 13.27
CA GLU A 82 11.68 -2.87 12.41
C GLU A 82 12.28 -3.08 11.01
N VAL A 83 13.42 -3.76 10.86
CA VAL A 83 13.97 -4.14 9.56
C VAL A 83 12.96 -4.96 8.74
N SER A 84 12.26 -5.92 9.38
CA SER A 84 11.26 -6.74 8.69
C SER A 84 10.02 -5.93 8.31
N VAL A 85 9.58 -5.01 9.17
CA VAL A 85 8.47 -4.08 8.91
C VAL A 85 8.82 -3.13 7.77
N ASP A 86 10.00 -2.53 7.79
CA ASP A 86 10.48 -1.62 6.73
C ASP A 86 10.65 -2.34 5.39
N ALA A 87 11.18 -3.58 5.38
CA ALA A 87 11.30 -4.37 4.16
C ALA A 87 9.94 -4.66 3.53
N CYS A 88 8.93 -5.02 4.34
CA CYS A 88 7.56 -5.22 3.88
C CYS A 88 6.98 -3.94 3.27
N SER A 89 7.08 -2.84 4.00
CA SER A 89 6.59 -1.54 3.55
C SER A 89 7.27 -1.07 2.27
N ALA A 90 8.59 -1.28 2.15
CA ALA A 90 9.35 -0.95 0.95
C ALA A 90 8.91 -1.82 -0.24
N ALA A 91 8.69 -3.12 -0.04
CA ALA A 91 8.21 -4.02 -1.10
C ALA A 91 6.83 -3.60 -1.64
N ILE A 92 5.90 -3.18 -0.75
CA ILE A 92 4.59 -2.67 -1.16
C ILE A 92 4.73 -1.34 -1.93
N ALA A 93 5.49 -0.39 -1.39
CA ALA A 93 5.57 0.95 -1.95
C ALA A 93 6.35 1.01 -3.28
N ASN A 94 7.37 0.15 -3.43
CA ASN A 94 8.29 0.21 -4.57
C ASN A 94 7.91 -0.74 -5.73
N VAL A 95 6.90 -1.63 -5.54
CA VAL A 95 6.41 -2.41 -6.69
C VAL A 95 5.94 -1.46 -7.79
N ALA A 96 6.40 -1.69 -9.03
CA ALA A 96 6.11 -0.80 -10.17
C ALA A 96 4.63 -0.80 -10.61
N LYS A 97 3.79 -1.56 -9.91
CA LYS A 97 2.35 -1.71 -10.14
C LYS A 97 1.57 -0.92 -9.09
N PRO A 98 0.39 -0.38 -9.42
CA PRO A 98 -0.44 0.29 -8.42
C PRO A 98 -0.92 -0.70 -7.37
N VAL A 99 -0.91 -0.29 -6.11
CA VAL A 99 -1.37 -1.05 -4.95
C VAL A 99 -2.49 -0.29 -4.26
N ILE A 100 -3.60 -0.96 -4.03
CA ILE A 100 -4.79 -0.38 -3.41
C ILE A 100 -5.07 -1.14 -2.11
N ALA A 101 -5.19 -0.45 -0.98
CA ALA A 101 -5.70 -1.02 0.25
C ALA A 101 -7.23 -0.90 0.29
N ALA A 102 -7.92 -2.03 0.49
CA ALA A 102 -9.36 -2.08 0.73
C ALA A 102 -9.60 -2.26 2.23
N ILE A 103 -10.14 -1.24 2.88
CA ILE A 103 -10.15 -1.11 4.35
C ILE A 103 -11.56 -1.20 4.89
N SER A 104 -11.83 -2.23 5.71
CA SER A 104 -13.06 -2.38 6.51
C SER A 104 -12.70 -2.48 7.98
N GLY A 105 -13.57 -2.03 8.88
CA GLY A 105 -13.37 -2.13 10.32
C GLY A 105 -12.07 -1.50 10.80
N TYR A 106 -11.35 -2.17 11.68
CA TYR A 106 -10.12 -1.62 12.25
C TYR A 106 -8.91 -1.69 11.31
N CYS A 107 -8.24 -0.54 11.15
CA CYS A 107 -6.94 -0.36 10.50
C CYS A 107 -6.03 0.41 11.46
N LEU A 108 -5.32 -0.29 12.33
CA LEU A 108 -4.61 0.32 13.46
C LEU A 108 -3.11 -0.01 13.45
N GLY A 109 -2.28 0.91 13.91
CA GLY A 109 -0.84 0.70 14.09
C GLY A 109 -0.17 0.11 12.85
N GLY A 110 0.30 -1.14 12.93
CA GLY A 110 0.87 -1.90 11.79
C GLY A 110 -0.08 -2.03 10.60
N GLY A 111 -1.40 -2.08 10.82
CA GLY A 111 -2.40 -2.04 9.75
C GLY A 111 -2.39 -0.71 9.01
N CYS A 112 -2.33 0.42 9.72
CA CYS A 112 -2.11 1.73 9.10
C CYS A 112 -0.78 1.78 8.34
N HIS A 113 0.27 1.16 8.87
CA HIS A 113 1.58 1.10 8.22
C HIS A 113 1.49 0.39 6.87
N LEU A 114 0.80 -0.75 6.78
CA LEU A 114 0.54 -1.45 5.52
C LEU A 114 -0.28 -0.58 4.55
N ALA A 115 -1.34 0.05 5.03
CA ALA A 115 -2.20 0.90 4.22
C ALA A 115 -1.46 2.15 3.70
N LEU A 116 -0.60 2.77 4.50
CA LEU A 116 0.24 3.92 4.10
C LEU A 116 1.31 3.55 3.07
N ALA A 117 1.70 2.27 2.98
CA ALA A 117 2.62 1.78 1.95
C ALA A 117 1.93 1.57 0.59
N CYS A 118 0.61 1.44 0.56
CA CYS A 118 -0.18 1.36 -0.67
C CYS A 118 -0.32 2.73 -1.35
N ASP A 119 -0.57 2.74 -2.66
CA ASP A 119 -0.79 3.98 -3.42
C ASP A 119 -2.14 4.62 -3.05
N PHE A 120 -3.17 3.79 -2.91
CA PHE A 120 -4.53 4.22 -2.59
C PHE A 120 -5.10 3.45 -1.40
N ARG A 121 -6.00 4.11 -0.66
CA ARG A 121 -6.72 3.59 0.52
C ARG A 121 -8.20 3.83 0.34
N LEU A 122 -8.94 2.79 -0.03
CA LEU A 122 -10.39 2.83 -0.18
C LEU A 122 -11.01 2.17 1.05
N ALA A 123 -11.95 2.85 1.67
CA ALA A 123 -12.55 2.40 2.92
C ALA A 123 -14.06 2.20 2.79
N ASP A 124 -14.65 1.39 3.66
CA ASP A 124 -16.07 1.41 3.90
C ASP A 124 -16.43 2.27 5.12
N HIS A 125 -17.73 2.45 5.35
CA HIS A 125 -18.23 3.27 6.45
C HIS A 125 -17.91 2.73 7.85
N THR A 126 -17.49 1.45 7.98
CA THR A 126 -17.13 0.82 9.25
C THR A 126 -15.69 1.10 9.65
N ALA A 127 -14.88 1.62 8.71
CA ALA A 127 -13.44 1.79 8.90
C ALA A 127 -13.10 2.72 10.07
N LYS A 128 -12.12 2.29 10.87
CA LYS A 128 -11.57 3.05 12.01
C LYS A 128 -10.06 2.98 11.96
N LEU A 129 -9.43 4.09 11.58
CA LEU A 129 -7.99 4.16 11.37
C LEU A 129 -7.29 4.88 12.54
N GLY A 130 -6.05 4.49 12.84
CA GLY A 130 -5.28 5.19 13.87
C GLY A 130 -3.92 4.56 14.14
N ILE A 131 -3.03 5.35 14.75
CA ILE A 131 -1.67 4.94 15.09
C ILE A 131 -1.43 5.17 16.60
N PRO A 132 -1.79 4.21 17.46
CA PRO A 132 -1.70 4.38 18.91
C PRO A 132 -0.27 4.19 19.47
N SER A 133 0.78 4.49 18.70
CA SER A 133 2.18 4.24 19.06
C SER A 133 2.60 4.94 20.36
N ALA A 134 2.17 6.18 20.59
CA ALA A 134 2.46 6.92 21.83
C ALA A 134 1.87 6.26 23.09
N LYS A 135 0.77 5.49 22.94
CA LYS A 135 0.16 4.74 24.06
C LYS A 135 0.94 3.48 24.43
N LEU A 136 1.87 3.06 23.57
CA LEU A 136 2.70 1.88 23.74
C LEU A 136 4.19 2.21 23.89
N SER A 137 4.53 3.51 24.03
CA SER A 137 5.92 3.99 24.05
C SER A 137 6.75 3.55 22.83
N ILE A 138 6.09 3.44 21.67
CA ILE A 138 6.73 3.06 20.40
C ILE A 138 7.00 4.33 19.57
N VAL A 139 8.23 4.47 19.08
CA VAL A 139 8.58 5.49 18.08
C VAL A 139 8.46 4.85 16.70
N TYR A 140 7.68 5.44 15.82
CA TYR A 140 7.50 4.96 14.45
C TYR A 140 8.77 5.18 13.62
N GLY A 141 9.07 4.25 12.74
CA GLY A 141 10.23 4.33 11.83
C GLY A 141 10.13 5.53 10.87
N VAL A 142 11.29 6.07 10.47
CA VAL A 142 11.40 7.29 9.65
C VAL A 142 10.59 7.18 8.35
N ASN A 143 10.69 6.05 7.64
CA ASN A 143 9.98 5.82 6.37
C ASN A 143 8.46 5.89 6.54
N SER A 144 7.93 5.34 7.63
CA SER A 144 6.50 5.36 7.94
C SER A 144 6.00 6.75 8.29
N VAL A 145 6.79 7.49 9.09
CA VAL A 145 6.49 8.89 9.44
C VAL A 145 6.49 9.77 8.20
N GLN A 146 7.42 9.55 7.29
CA GLN A 146 7.54 10.31 6.06
C GLN A 146 6.34 10.09 5.13
N ARG A 147 5.90 8.82 4.94
CA ARG A 147 4.69 8.52 4.18
C ARG A 147 3.44 9.14 4.82
N LEU A 148 3.30 8.98 6.14
CA LEU A 148 2.20 9.61 6.87
C LEU A 148 2.19 11.13 6.64
N LEU A 149 3.35 11.78 6.79
CA LEU A 149 3.51 13.22 6.57
C LEU A 149 3.11 13.63 5.15
N ALA A 150 3.54 12.87 4.14
CA ALA A 150 3.22 13.14 2.75
C ALA A 150 1.72 13.02 2.45
N ILE A 151 1.02 12.09 3.12
CA ILE A 151 -0.40 11.80 2.90
C ILE A 151 -1.30 12.79 3.64
N VAL A 152 -1.07 12.98 4.96
CA VAL A 152 -2.01 13.74 5.81
C VAL A 152 -1.52 15.13 6.19
N GLY A 153 -0.30 15.49 5.82
CA GLY A 153 0.35 16.75 6.20
C GLY A 153 0.80 16.78 7.66
N LEU A 154 1.59 17.80 8.01
CA LEU A 154 2.32 17.87 9.30
C LEU A 154 1.39 17.89 10.53
N ALA A 155 0.31 18.68 10.47
CA ALA A 155 -0.58 18.84 11.61
C ALA A 155 -1.32 17.55 11.97
N ASN A 156 -1.89 16.88 10.95
CA ASN A 156 -2.59 15.63 11.13
C ASN A 156 -1.63 14.49 11.51
N ALA A 157 -0.43 14.43 10.92
CA ALA A 157 0.59 13.45 11.30
C ALA A 157 0.96 13.57 12.78
N LYS A 158 1.20 14.79 13.26
CA LYS A 158 1.45 15.04 14.70
C LYS A 158 0.27 14.62 15.56
N ARG A 159 -0.95 14.99 15.16
CA ARG A 159 -2.17 14.62 15.90
C ARG A 159 -2.31 13.10 16.00
N MET A 160 -2.15 12.38 14.90
CA MET A 160 -2.24 10.91 14.86
C MET A 160 -1.20 10.24 15.76
N LEU A 161 0.07 10.69 15.67
CA LEU A 161 1.17 10.06 16.40
C LEU A 161 1.19 10.46 17.89
N TYR A 162 0.82 11.71 18.23
CA TYR A 162 0.88 12.19 19.62
C TYR A 162 -0.33 11.78 20.44
N ALA A 163 -1.54 11.94 19.88
CA ALA A 163 -2.77 11.62 20.58
C ALA A 163 -3.11 10.12 20.53
N GLY A 164 -2.66 9.40 19.49
CA GLY A 164 -2.98 7.98 19.30
C GLY A 164 -4.48 7.71 19.24
N GLU A 165 -5.23 8.65 18.67
CA GLU A 165 -6.69 8.58 18.50
C GLU A 165 -7.07 7.61 17.36
N ARG A 166 -8.35 7.25 17.33
CA ARG A 166 -8.96 6.52 16.22
C ARG A 166 -9.90 7.47 15.49
N TYR A 167 -9.80 7.45 14.18
CA TYR A 167 -10.60 8.28 13.27
C TYR A 167 -11.56 7.37 12.52
N ASP A 168 -12.84 7.74 12.46
CA ASP A 168 -13.80 7.09 11.57
C ASP A 168 -13.47 7.37 10.10
N ALA A 169 -14.17 6.70 9.20
CA ALA A 169 -13.94 6.82 7.76
C ALA A 169 -14.10 8.26 7.27
N ALA A 170 -15.13 8.98 7.74
CA ALA A 170 -15.40 10.35 7.31
C ALA A 170 -14.28 11.32 7.73
N HIS A 171 -13.79 11.20 8.97
CA HIS A 171 -12.67 12.00 9.44
C HIS A 171 -11.38 11.61 8.70
N ALA A 172 -11.12 10.32 8.49
CA ALA A 172 -9.96 9.84 7.73
C ALA A 172 -9.97 10.39 6.29
N LEU A 173 -11.11 10.44 5.62
CA LEU A 173 -11.26 11.07 4.31
C LEU A 173 -10.97 12.57 4.36
N SER A 174 -11.51 13.28 5.37
CA SER A 174 -11.33 14.74 5.48
C SER A 174 -9.87 15.15 5.70
N MET A 175 -9.04 14.29 6.27
CA MET A 175 -7.60 14.53 6.49
C MET A 175 -6.71 13.93 5.38
N GLY A 176 -7.29 13.31 4.36
CA GLY A 176 -6.56 12.66 3.26
C GLY A 176 -5.94 11.31 3.61
N LEU A 177 -6.26 10.74 4.78
CA LEU A 177 -5.77 9.41 5.18
C LEU A 177 -6.44 8.29 4.38
N VAL A 178 -7.66 8.50 3.90
CA VAL A 178 -8.44 7.64 3.01
C VAL A 178 -8.79 8.45 1.77
N ASP A 179 -8.73 7.82 0.61
CA ASP A 179 -8.93 8.47 -0.69
C ASP A 179 -10.40 8.43 -1.14
N GLU A 180 -11.16 7.40 -0.71
CA GLU A 180 -12.57 7.21 -1.05
C GLU A 180 -13.29 6.39 0.03
N ILE A 181 -14.59 6.67 0.23
CA ILE A 181 -15.50 5.88 1.07
C ILE A 181 -16.62 5.33 0.21
N SER A 182 -16.91 4.04 0.36
CA SER A 182 -18.01 3.35 -0.34
C SER A 182 -18.74 2.38 0.60
N ASP A 183 -19.84 1.80 0.15
CA ASP A 183 -20.56 0.77 0.91
C ASP A 183 -19.80 -0.56 0.98
N ASP A 184 -18.92 -0.82 -0.02
CA ASP A 184 -18.08 -2.02 -0.11
C ASP A 184 -16.69 -1.64 -0.64
N ALA A 185 -15.74 -1.47 0.28
CA ALA A 185 -14.37 -1.10 -0.04
C ALA A 185 -13.68 -2.12 -0.96
N VAL A 186 -13.98 -3.43 -0.79
CA VAL A 186 -13.35 -4.49 -1.59
C VAL A 186 -13.83 -4.44 -3.03
N SER A 187 -15.14 -4.36 -3.26
CA SER A 187 -15.69 -4.25 -4.61
C SER A 187 -15.22 -2.98 -5.32
N THR A 188 -15.18 -1.85 -4.60
CA THR A 188 -14.68 -0.57 -5.14
C THR A 188 -13.19 -0.65 -5.49
N ALA A 189 -12.37 -1.23 -4.62
CA ALA A 189 -10.94 -1.42 -4.87
C ALA A 189 -10.66 -2.33 -6.07
N LEU A 190 -11.41 -3.42 -6.22
CA LEU A 190 -11.28 -4.32 -7.37
C LEU A 190 -11.70 -3.64 -8.68
N ALA A 191 -12.78 -2.87 -8.69
CA ALA A 191 -13.21 -2.10 -9.85
C ALA A 191 -12.17 -1.04 -10.24
N PHE A 192 -11.63 -0.31 -9.26
CA PHE A 192 -10.57 0.67 -9.50
C PHE A 192 -9.28 0.00 -9.98
N ALA A 193 -8.87 -1.13 -9.38
CA ALA A 193 -7.73 -1.93 -9.84
C ALA A 193 -7.90 -2.38 -11.31
N GLY A 194 -9.12 -2.77 -11.72
CA GLY A 194 -9.44 -3.10 -13.12
C GLY A 194 -9.21 -1.93 -14.07
N THR A 195 -9.62 -0.73 -13.66
CA THR A 195 -9.36 0.51 -14.41
C THR A 195 -7.87 0.77 -14.55
N LEU A 196 -7.10 0.68 -13.46
CA LEU A 196 -5.66 0.87 -13.47
C LEU A 196 -4.94 -0.21 -14.30
N ALA A 197 -5.37 -1.47 -14.21
CA ALA A 197 -4.80 -2.58 -14.98
C ALA A 197 -5.04 -2.46 -16.49
N SER A 198 -6.03 -1.68 -16.92
CA SER A 198 -6.31 -1.39 -18.32
C SER A 198 -5.44 -0.28 -18.92
N ASN A 199 -4.85 0.57 -18.07
CA ASN A 199 -4.00 1.69 -18.47
C ASN A 199 -2.57 1.25 -18.80
N ALA A 200 -1.79 2.13 -19.46
CA ALA A 200 -0.42 1.89 -19.85
C ALA A 200 0.51 1.68 -18.64
N PRO A 201 1.08 0.47 -18.45
CA PRO A 201 1.82 0.17 -17.22
C PRO A 201 3.14 0.94 -17.10
N LEU A 202 3.80 1.25 -18.20
CA LEU A 202 5.03 2.07 -18.18
C LEU A 202 4.74 3.48 -17.69
N SER A 203 3.60 4.06 -18.07
CA SER A 203 3.17 5.38 -17.59
C SER A 203 2.86 5.37 -16.09
N ILE A 204 2.17 4.33 -15.60
CA ILE A 204 1.86 4.19 -14.17
C ILE A 204 3.14 3.98 -13.37
N ALA A 205 4.03 3.08 -13.82
CA ALA A 205 5.29 2.80 -13.14
C ALA A 205 6.18 4.05 -13.04
N GLY A 206 6.31 4.81 -14.15
CA GLY A 206 7.06 6.05 -14.18
C GLY A 206 6.47 7.12 -13.26
N ALA A 207 5.15 7.31 -13.30
CA ALA A 207 4.46 8.26 -12.41
C ALA A 207 4.64 7.88 -10.93
N LYS A 208 4.45 6.60 -10.57
CA LYS A 208 4.66 6.11 -9.20
C LYS A 208 6.09 6.34 -8.72
N PHE A 209 7.09 5.98 -9.55
CA PHE A 209 8.49 6.18 -9.23
C PHE A 209 8.80 7.65 -8.93
N MET A 210 8.37 8.56 -9.82
CA MET A 210 8.60 9.99 -9.64
C MET A 210 7.87 10.56 -8.43
N LEU A 211 6.59 10.25 -8.25
CA LEU A 211 5.78 10.76 -7.14
C LEU A 211 6.31 10.26 -5.79
N ASN A 212 6.65 8.97 -5.69
CA ASN A 212 7.26 8.42 -4.47
C ASN A 212 8.61 9.10 -4.17
N GLY A 213 9.49 9.24 -5.18
CA GLY A 213 10.78 9.91 -5.00
C GLY A 213 10.62 11.35 -4.55
N LEU A 214 9.74 12.13 -5.16
CA LEU A 214 9.47 13.52 -4.78
C LEU A 214 8.88 13.64 -3.37
N SER A 215 8.04 12.70 -2.96
CA SER A 215 7.45 12.67 -1.60
C SER A 215 8.46 12.40 -0.50
N MET A 216 9.62 11.83 -0.84
CA MET A 216 10.72 11.55 0.09
C MET A 216 11.60 12.76 0.38
N GLY A 217 11.31 13.91 -0.20
CA GLY A 217 12.05 15.15 0.02
C GLY A 217 13.29 15.31 -0.86
N GLU A 218 14.16 16.25 -0.49
CA GLU A 218 15.36 16.57 -1.27
C GLU A 218 16.28 15.34 -1.41
N GLY A 219 16.68 15.01 -2.64
CA GLY A 219 17.50 13.84 -2.96
C GLY A 219 16.74 12.52 -3.00
N GLY A 220 15.44 12.48 -2.74
CA GLY A 220 14.65 11.24 -2.76
C GLY A 220 14.39 10.70 -4.17
N LEU A 221 14.41 11.55 -5.20
CA LEU A 221 14.20 11.16 -6.60
C LEU A 221 15.54 10.98 -7.35
N ASP A 222 15.76 9.80 -7.92
CA ASP A 222 16.78 9.59 -8.96
C ASP A 222 16.27 10.15 -10.29
N VAL A 223 16.67 11.39 -10.60
CA VAL A 223 16.26 12.10 -11.82
C VAL A 223 16.76 11.38 -13.09
N ALA A 224 17.93 10.77 -13.05
CA ALA A 224 18.45 10.03 -14.19
C ALA A 224 17.64 8.75 -14.47
N ALA A 225 17.22 8.04 -13.40
CA ALA A 225 16.31 6.90 -13.53
C ALA A 225 14.93 7.34 -14.04
N ALA A 226 14.40 8.46 -13.54
CA ALA A 226 13.13 9.00 -14.04
C ALA A 226 13.19 9.33 -15.54
N GLN A 227 14.29 9.95 -16.00
CA GLN A 227 14.48 10.24 -17.44
C GLN A 227 14.51 8.93 -18.27
N ARG A 228 15.22 7.91 -17.81
CA ARG A 228 15.22 6.60 -18.51
C ARG A 228 13.83 6.00 -18.64
N MET A 229 12.97 6.15 -17.62
CA MET A 229 11.57 5.66 -17.66
C MET A 229 10.73 6.47 -18.67
N ILE A 230 10.94 7.77 -18.75
CA ILE A 230 10.28 8.64 -19.76
C ILE A 230 10.67 8.19 -21.17
N ASP A 231 11.96 8.02 -21.42
CA ASP A 231 12.48 7.62 -22.72
C ASP A 231 11.96 6.23 -23.13
N LEU A 232 11.99 5.25 -22.21
CA LEU A 232 11.45 3.93 -22.42
C LEU A 232 9.95 3.94 -22.79
N ALA A 233 9.17 4.75 -22.09
CA ALA A 233 7.74 4.89 -22.38
C ALA A 233 7.50 5.52 -23.77
N ALA A 234 8.29 6.52 -24.16
CA ALA A 234 8.18 7.21 -25.46
C ALA A 234 8.51 6.28 -26.64
N ASP A 235 9.44 5.33 -26.46
CA ASP A 235 9.83 4.36 -27.50
C ASP A 235 9.00 3.08 -27.52
N SER A 236 8.04 2.93 -26.59
CA SER A 236 7.26 1.73 -26.37
C SER A 236 6.23 1.44 -27.49
N GLU A 237 5.85 0.18 -27.61
CA GLU A 237 4.69 -0.23 -28.43
C GLU A 237 3.39 0.35 -27.87
N ASP A 238 3.30 0.48 -26.54
CA ASP A 238 2.15 1.07 -25.86
C ASP A 238 1.94 2.54 -26.24
N PHE A 239 3.00 3.30 -26.42
CA PHE A 239 2.89 4.69 -26.90
C PHE A 239 2.32 4.74 -28.33
N ARG A 240 2.78 3.84 -29.22
CA ARG A 240 2.26 3.72 -30.59
C ARG A 240 0.80 3.28 -30.60
N GLU A 241 0.45 2.29 -29.76
CA GLU A 241 -0.92 1.82 -29.60
C GLU A 241 -1.85 2.92 -29.07
N GLY A 242 -1.42 3.65 -28.06
CA GLY A 242 -2.20 4.77 -27.49
C GLY A 242 -2.56 5.83 -28.54
N ARG A 243 -1.58 6.23 -29.35
CA ARG A 243 -1.81 7.18 -30.47
C ARG A 243 -2.75 6.61 -31.53
N ARG A 244 -2.58 5.36 -31.91
CA ARG A 244 -3.43 4.69 -32.90
C ARG A 244 -4.87 4.56 -32.39
N ALA A 245 -5.05 4.05 -31.16
CA ALA A 245 -6.36 3.88 -30.57
C ALA A 245 -7.10 5.22 -30.43
N PHE A 246 -6.40 6.30 -30.05
CA PHE A 246 -6.96 7.63 -30.00
C PHE A 246 -7.45 8.13 -31.36
N ALA A 247 -6.65 7.96 -32.43
CA ALA A 247 -7.04 8.34 -33.79
C ALA A 247 -8.23 7.53 -34.30
N GLU A 248 -8.30 6.23 -33.95
CA GLU A 248 -9.36 5.30 -34.32
C GLU A 248 -10.60 5.39 -33.39
N LYS A 249 -10.57 6.22 -32.34
CA LYS A 249 -11.66 6.38 -31.35
C LYS A 249 -12.07 5.05 -30.69
N ARG A 250 -11.13 4.20 -30.37
CA ARG A 250 -11.32 2.94 -29.66
C ARG A 250 -10.52 2.86 -28.37
N ALA A 251 -10.86 1.92 -27.49
CA ALA A 251 -10.05 1.61 -26.34
C ALA A 251 -8.67 1.05 -26.75
N PRO A 252 -7.57 1.51 -26.12
CA PRO A 252 -6.23 0.96 -26.35
C PRO A 252 -6.07 -0.42 -25.71
N ARG A 253 -5.06 -1.17 -26.20
CA ARG A 253 -4.69 -2.50 -25.67
C ARG A 253 -3.21 -2.48 -25.31
N PHE A 254 -2.91 -2.09 -24.09
CA PHE A 254 -1.55 -1.96 -23.63
C PHE A 254 -0.91 -3.29 -23.24
N GLY A 255 0.33 -3.52 -23.72
CA GLY A 255 1.15 -4.70 -23.49
C GLY A 255 2.22 -4.53 -22.39
N GLY A 256 2.62 -3.30 -22.10
CA GLY A 256 3.73 -3.01 -21.17
C GLY A 256 5.10 -3.10 -21.81
N ARG A 257 5.22 -2.84 -23.08
CA ARG A 257 6.44 -2.97 -23.88
C ARG A 257 6.53 -1.95 -24.99
#